data_603237f6ac1b5a3e6dd98ab5aedc4519
#
_entry.id   603237f6ac1b5a3e6dd98ab5aedc4519
#
_cell.length_a   1.000
_cell.length_b   1.000
_cell.length_c   1.000
_cell.angle_alpha   90.00
_cell.angle_beta   90.00
_cell.angle_gamma   90.00
#
_symmetry.space_group_name_H-M   'P 1'
#
loop_
_entity.id
_entity.type
_entity.pdbx_description
1 polymer ?
#
loop_
_entity_poly.entity_id
_entity_poly.type
_entity_poly.pdbx_seq_one_letter_code
_entity_poly.pdbx_strand_id
1 'polypeptide(L)'
;MTQAINSLPENRSHLLEKSRELLGWPLIQEALAGYACSPVASKLCCSLVPHSDIDSANTALNTTAEMVEFLARENSFPINSFENFLPIFEEAKEREFLDSEQGLSVLKLLRVVRNVRNSIEKQDSFPLLKLVSNPLDPVPSLYKELERCIDDEGAIKENASPELKQATRDVFSAKQKLESKVGKYFSGETYKDVIQDTYHTEREGRLVIPVKSDKRSQIEGIVHDSSGSGQTLYVEPSSIVPLNNQLKINRIAVDREKKKVLQLLTRQIIDSGEIISSSMNILVELDFIHARARLAKVMQARLCPIRQGCELQLNKALNPELILNGKDVIPNDIAWDQSTHVIIISGPNTGGKR
;
A
#
# COMPACT_ATOMS: atom_id res chain seq x y z
N MET A 1 14.53 14.29 15.39
CA MET A 1 13.77 14.57 16.64
C MET A 1 14.03 13.59 17.80
N THR A 2 14.55 12.42 17.56
CA THR A 2 14.89 11.41 18.59
C THR A 2 16.10 11.80 19.49
N GLN A 3 16.89 12.80 19.11
CA GLN A 3 18.11 13.22 19.85
C GLN A 3 17.87 14.07 21.11
N ALA A 4 16.71 14.72 21.25
CA ALA A 4 16.45 15.61 22.39
C ALA A 4 16.09 14.88 23.69
N ILE A 5 15.65 13.63 23.64
CA ILE A 5 15.25 12.85 24.82
C ILE A 5 16.45 12.16 25.47
N ASN A 6 17.49 11.82 24.71
CA ASN A 6 18.68 11.13 25.23
C ASN A 6 19.64 12.00 26.03
N SER A 7 19.36 13.31 26.19
CA SER A 7 20.18 14.25 26.98
C SER A 7 19.61 14.57 28.36
N LEU A 8 18.48 13.97 28.75
CA LEU A 8 17.92 14.18 30.09
C LEU A 8 18.58 13.20 31.08
N PRO A 9 18.87 13.65 32.34
CA PRO A 9 19.39 12.78 33.39
C PRO A 9 18.39 11.60 33.61
N GLU A 10 18.89 10.38 33.80
CA GLU A 10 18.13 9.13 33.92
C GLU A 10 16.90 9.21 34.82
N ASN A 11 16.97 9.98 35.91
CA ASN A 11 15.83 10.24 36.80
C ASN A 11 14.67 11.00 36.15
N ARG A 12 14.93 11.86 35.15
CA ARG A 12 13.88 12.62 34.46
C ARG A 12 13.19 11.79 33.38
N SER A 13 13.90 10.91 32.70
CA SER A 13 13.32 10.02 31.70
C SER A 13 12.33 9.03 32.34
N HIS A 14 12.69 8.44 33.48
CA HIS A 14 11.84 7.52 34.24
C HIS A 14 10.56 8.20 34.77
N LEU A 15 10.68 9.46 35.26
CA LEU A 15 9.53 10.24 35.71
C LEU A 15 8.57 10.58 34.58
N LEU A 16 9.08 10.90 33.38
CA LEU A 16 8.28 11.17 32.20
C LEU A 16 7.54 9.93 31.71
N GLU A 17 8.19 8.77 31.68
CA GLU A 17 7.54 7.50 31.31
C GLU A 17 6.42 7.15 32.28
N LYS A 18 6.68 7.20 33.58
CA LYS A 18 5.65 6.95 34.60
C LYS A 18 4.49 7.94 34.52
N SER A 19 4.77 9.21 34.25
CA SER A 19 3.73 10.23 34.05
C SER A 19 2.88 9.94 32.82
N ARG A 20 3.48 9.49 31.71
CA ARG A 20 2.75 9.11 30.49
C ARG A 20 1.79 7.94 30.76
N GLU A 21 2.25 6.90 31.47
CA GLU A 21 1.41 5.76 31.86
C GLU A 21 0.24 6.22 32.74
N LEU A 22 0.50 7.03 33.76
CA LEU A 22 -0.52 7.53 34.68
C LEU A 22 -1.57 8.44 34.00
N LEU A 23 -1.17 9.15 32.94
CA LEU A 23 -2.05 10.01 32.14
C LEU A 23 -2.82 9.26 31.03
N GLY A 24 -2.66 7.94 30.95
CA GLY A 24 -3.31 7.12 29.90
C GLY A 24 -2.78 7.42 28.48
N TRP A 25 -1.54 7.97 28.37
CA TRP A 25 -0.94 8.35 27.09
C TRP A 25 -0.85 7.19 26.08
N PRO A 26 -0.49 5.95 26.47
CA PRO A 26 -0.46 4.81 25.54
C PRO A 26 -1.82 4.52 24.90
N LEU A 27 -2.92 4.65 25.63
CA LEU A 27 -4.27 4.47 25.10
C LEU A 27 -4.60 5.52 24.02
N ILE A 28 -4.17 6.77 24.24
CA ILE A 28 -4.36 7.84 23.24
C ILE A 28 -3.52 7.58 21.99
N GLN A 29 -2.27 7.10 22.16
CA GLN A 29 -1.39 6.74 21.03
C GLN A 29 -1.97 5.58 20.21
N GLU A 30 -2.48 4.55 20.87
CA GLU A 30 -3.10 3.39 20.22
C GLU A 30 -4.37 3.81 19.47
N ALA A 31 -5.25 4.60 20.11
CA ALA A 31 -6.43 5.14 19.47
C ALA A 31 -6.07 6.00 18.25
N LEU A 32 -5.06 6.86 18.36
CA LEU A 32 -4.57 7.69 17.25
C LEU A 32 -4.03 6.83 16.10
N ALA A 33 -3.24 5.81 16.41
CA ALA A 33 -2.67 4.88 15.44
C ALA A 33 -3.77 4.12 14.65
N GLY A 34 -4.90 3.81 15.30
CA GLY A 34 -6.06 3.20 14.66
C GLY A 34 -6.77 4.10 13.64
N TYR A 35 -6.52 5.40 13.64
CA TYR A 35 -7.05 6.35 12.66
C TYR A 35 -6.10 6.65 11.50
N ALA A 36 -4.83 6.27 11.59
CA ALA A 36 -3.89 6.38 10.48
C ALA A 36 -4.25 5.41 9.34
N CYS A 37 -4.09 5.84 8.11
CA CYS A 37 -4.38 5.05 6.91
C CYS A 37 -3.19 4.18 6.49
N SER A 38 -1.96 4.64 6.73
CA SER A 38 -0.74 3.93 6.37
C SER A 38 -0.05 3.29 7.58
N PRO A 39 0.61 2.13 7.40
CA PRO A 39 1.40 1.51 8.46
C PRO A 39 2.54 2.40 8.98
N VAL A 40 3.08 3.27 8.13
CA VAL A 40 4.17 4.19 8.49
C VAL A 40 3.65 5.28 9.43
N ALA A 41 2.51 5.91 9.11
CA ALA A 41 1.89 6.92 9.97
C ALA A 41 1.38 6.29 11.28
N SER A 42 0.84 5.06 11.25
CA SER A 42 0.44 4.33 12.46
C SER A 42 1.61 4.14 13.43
N LYS A 43 2.80 3.75 12.93
CA LYS A 43 4.01 3.66 13.75
C LYS A 43 4.43 5.02 14.32
N LEU A 44 4.31 6.09 13.53
CA LEU A 44 4.59 7.45 13.99
C LEU A 44 3.65 7.85 15.15
N CYS A 45 2.36 7.50 15.07
CA CYS A 45 1.39 7.74 16.14
C CYS A 45 1.80 7.06 17.45
N CYS A 46 2.27 5.80 17.39
CA CYS A 46 2.72 5.06 18.57
C CYS A 46 4.01 5.64 19.19
N SER A 47 4.82 6.34 18.42
CA SER A 47 6.08 6.96 18.87
C SER A 47 5.95 8.46 19.18
N LEU A 48 4.71 8.99 19.25
CA LEU A 48 4.45 10.40 19.48
C LEU A 48 5.01 10.87 20.81
N VAL A 49 5.75 11.97 20.76
CA VAL A 49 6.28 12.70 21.93
C VAL A 49 5.72 14.12 21.96
N PRO A 50 5.59 14.71 23.15
CA PRO A 50 5.17 16.11 23.27
C PRO A 50 6.12 17.06 22.54
N HIS A 51 5.59 18.16 22.00
CA HIS A 51 6.39 19.22 21.42
C HIS A 51 7.27 19.90 22.49
N SER A 52 8.47 20.29 22.12
CA SER A 52 9.44 20.96 23.03
C SER A 52 9.22 22.46 23.15
N ASP A 53 8.47 23.07 22.24
CA ASP A 53 8.22 24.49 22.17
C ASP A 53 6.74 24.80 21.85
N ILE A 54 6.32 26.00 22.24
CA ILE A 54 4.93 26.45 22.12
C ILE A 54 4.53 26.67 20.66
N ASP A 55 5.43 27.18 19.83
CA ASP A 55 5.13 27.55 18.45
C ASP A 55 4.88 26.29 17.60
N SER A 56 5.73 25.28 17.76
CA SER A 56 5.54 23.96 17.12
C SER A 56 4.24 23.29 17.57
N ALA A 57 3.92 23.38 18.88
CA ALA A 57 2.68 22.81 19.42
C ALA A 57 1.44 23.53 18.84
N ASN A 58 1.43 24.86 18.81
CA ASN A 58 0.32 25.64 18.25
C ASN A 58 0.18 25.44 16.73
N THR A 59 1.30 25.35 16.00
CA THR A 59 1.27 25.02 14.57
C THR A 59 0.62 23.68 14.34
N ALA A 60 0.98 22.65 15.11
CA ALA A 60 0.37 21.33 15.02
C ALA A 60 -1.13 21.32 15.37
N LEU A 61 -1.53 22.10 16.39
CA LEU A 61 -2.93 22.29 16.78
C LEU A 61 -3.73 22.98 15.66
N ASN A 62 -3.22 24.06 15.11
CA ASN A 62 -3.88 24.82 14.04
C ASN A 62 -4.00 24.00 12.75
N THR A 63 -2.96 23.28 12.36
CA THR A 63 -3.01 22.38 11.19
C THR A 63 -4.04 21.25 11.38
N THR A 64 -4.15 20.73 12.62
CA THR A 64 -5.17 19.73 12.95
C THR A 64 -6.57 20.35 12.88
N ALA A 65 -6.77 21.60 13.35
CA ALA A 65 -8.04 22.32 13.27
C ALA A 65 -8.46 22.57 11.80
N GLU A 66 -7.53 22.96 10.92
CA GLU A 66 -7.80 23.07 9.48
C GLU A 66 -8.24 21.72 8.89
N MET A 67 -7.61 20.60 9.26
CA MET A 67 -8.01 19.28 8.77
C MET A 67 -9.40 18.87 9.31
N VAL A 68 -9.74 19.20 10.56
CA VAL A 68 -11.10 18.98 11.09
C VAL A 68 -12.14 19.74 10.27
N GLU A 69 -11.85 21.00 9.93
CA GLU A 69 -12.75 21.83 9.10
C GLU A 69 -12.81 21.31 7.67
N PHE A 70 -11.69 20.89 7.08
CA PHE A 70 -11.63 20.25 5.77
C PHE A 70 -12.55 19.02 5.73
N LEU A 71 -12.44 18.12 6.71
CA LEU A 71 -13.27 16.92 6.80
C LEU A 71 -14.76 17.24 7.04
N ALA A 72 -15.08 18.36 7.67
CA ALA A 72 -16.47 18.80 7.83
C ALA A 72 -17.09 19.31 6.52
N ARG A 73 -16.29 19.92 5.63
CA ARG A 73 -16.75 20.44 4.32
C ARG A 73 -16.77 19.36 3.23
N GLU A 74 -15.69 18.60 3.12
CA GLU A 74 -15.47 17.63 2.03
C GLU A 74 -15.93 16.19 2.38
N ASN A 75 -16.35 15.94 3.61
CA ASN A 75 -16.73 14.62 4.17
C ASN A 75 -15.63 13.56 4.15
N SER A 76 -14.58 13.69 3.36
CA SER A 76 -13.48 12.73 3.26
C SER A 76 -12.18 13.40 2.84
N PHE A 77 -11.07 12.79 3.17
CA PHE A 77 -9.73 13.15 2.70
C PHE A 77 -9.20 11.99 1.86
N PRO A 78 -8.69 12.21 0.62
CA PRO A 78 -8.39 11.14 -0.32
C PRO A 78 -7.04 10.44 -0.04
N ILE A 79 -6.75 10.19 1.23
CA ILE A 79 -5.59 9.41 1.66
C ILE A 79 -6.03 7.98 1.92
N ASN A 80 -5.42 7.04 1.22
CA ASN A 80 -5.65 5.60 1.38
C ASN A 80 -4.37 4.95 1.89
N SER A 81 -4.43 3.67 2.24
CA SER A 81 -3.24 2.92 2.63
C SER A 81 -2.20 2.91 1.49
N PHE A 82 -0.96 3.16 1.86
CA PHE A 82 0.21 3.05 0.98
C PHE A 82 1.36 2.38 1.73
N GLU A 83 2.21 1.72 0.96
CA GLU A 83 3.37 1.01 1.51
C GLU A 83 4.58 1.95 1.67
N ASN A 84 5.54 1.51 2.48
CA ASN A 84 6.81 2.21 2.61
C ASN A 84 7.63 2.05 1.31
N PHE A 85 7.91 3.16 0.65
CA PHE A 85 8.69 3.15 -0.60
C PHE A 85 10.18 2.86 -0.40
N LEU A 86 10.76 3.19 0.76
CA LEU A 86 12.20 3.09 0.98
C LEU A 86 12.77 1.68 0.71
N PRO A 87 12.17 0.57 1.18
CA PRO A 87 12.66 -0.77 0.86
C PRO A 87 12.62 -1.07 -0.65
N ILE A 88 11.57 -0.64 -1.34
CA ILE A 88 11.43 -0.81 -2.80
C ILE A 88 12.54 -0.02 -3.52
N PHE A 89 12.83 1.19 -3.06
CA PHE A 89 13.86 2.06 -3.66
C PHE A 89 15.28 1.49 -3.48
N GLU A 90 15.61 0.97 -2.29
CA GLU A 90 16.91 0.34 -2.06
C GLU A 90 17.05 -0.94 -2.89
N GLU A 91 16.01 -1.77 -2.94
CA GLU A 91 16.01 -2.97 -3.76
C GLU A 91 16.14 -2.67 -5.26
N ALA A 92 15.52 -1.58 -5.73
CA ALA A 92 15.64 -1.14 -7.12
C ALA A 92 17.08 -0.80 -7.52
N LYS A 93 17.89 -0.28 -6.59
CA LYS A 93 19.32 0.04 -6.83
C LYS A 93 20.20 -1.20 -6.94
N GLU A 94 19.79 -2.29 -6.27
CA GLU A 94 20.59 -3.51 -6.18
C GLU A 94 20.21 -4.55 -7.25
N ARG A 95 18.96 -4.54 -7.71
CA ARG A 95 18.43 -5.51 -8.67
C ARG A 95 18.44 -5.00 -10.08
N GLU A 96 18.48 -5.92 -11.04
CA GLU A 96 18.38 -5.62 -12.46
C GLU A 96 17.03 -4.98 -12.82
N PHE A 97 15.95 -5.39 -12.11
CA PHE A 97 14.60 -4.83 -12.22
C PHE A 97 13.73 -5.22 -11.02
N LEU A 98 12.79 -4.36 -10.70
CA LEU A 98 11.69 -4.64 -9.76
C LEU A 98 10.64 -5.54 -10.40
N ASP A 99 9.93 -6.30 -9.60
CA ASP A 99 8.77 -7.04 -10.10
C ASP A 99 7.56 -6.12 -10.33
N SER A 100 6.52 -6.66 -10.94
CA SER A 100 5.35 -5.87 -11.32
C SER A 100 4.47 -5.49 -10.11
N GLU A 101 4.50 -6.26 -9.01
CA GLU A 101 3.78 -5.93 -7.76
C GLU A 101 4.44 -4.74 -7.07
N GLN A 102 5.77 -4.69 -7.03
CA GLN A 102 6.53 -3.54 -6.55
C GLN A 102 6.26 -2.28 -7.39
N GLY A 103 6.19 -2.44 -8.72
CA GLY A 103 5.79 -1.38 -9.64
C GLY A 103 4.36 -0.88 -9.37
N LEU A 104 3.42 -1.78 -9.07
CA LEU A 104 2.06 -1.42 -8.68
C LEU A 104 2.02 -0.67 -7.35
N SER A 105 2.85 -1.07 -6.36
CA SER A 105 2.94 -0.35 -5.07
C SER A 105 3.40 1.09 -5.27
N VAL A 106 4.39 1.33 -6.15
CA VAL A 106 4.82 2.69 -6.53
C VAL A 106 3.70 3.46 -7.23
N LEU A 107 2.98 2.84 -8.17
CA LEU A 107 1.83 3.46 -8.84
C LEU A 107 0.74 3.87 -7.86
N LYS A 108 0.39 3.00 -6.90
CA LYS A 108 -0.59 3.29 -5.85
C LYS A 108 -0.15 4.46 -4.99
N LEU A 109 1.11 4.52 -4.58
CA LEU A 109 1.67 5.65 -3.83
C LEU A 109 1.55 6.97 -4.61
N LEU A 110 1.97 7.00 -5.87
CA LEU A 110 1.89 8.20 -6.71
C LEU A 110 0.43 8.62 -6.98
N ARG A 111 -0.50 7.66 -7.06
CA ARG A 111 -1.95 7.92 -7.15
C ARG A 111 -2.47 8.64 -5.91
N VAL A 112 -2.03 8.22 -4.71
CA VAL A 112 -2.38 8.89 -3.45
C VAL A 112 -1.78 10.29 -3.41
N VAL A 113 -0.50 10.47 -3.74
CA VAL A 113 0.17 11.78 -3.84
C VAL A 113 -0.63 12.74 -4.72
N ARG A 114 -1.00 12.31 -5.92
CA ARG A 114 -1.77 13.11 -6.88
C ARG A 114 -3.15 13.49 -6.32
N ASN A 115 -3.86 12.55 -5.74
CA ASN A 115 -5.22 12.77 -5.26
C ASN A 115 -5.24 13.73 -4.06
N VAL A 116 -4.32 13.53 -3.10
CA VAL A 116 -4.16 14.39 -1.93
C VAL A 116 -3.80 15.82 -2.35
N ARG A 117 -2.78 15.98 -3.19
CA ARG A 117 -2.39 17.29 -3.72
C ARG A 117 -3.55 18.00 -4.38
N ASN A 118 -4.22 17.37 -5.34
CA ASN A 118 -5.34 17.94 -6.08
C ASN A 118 -6.52 18.32 -5.18
N SER A 119 -6.75 17.56 -4.10
CA SER A 119 -7.84 17.83 -3.15
C SER A 119 -7.57 19.09 -2.34
N ILE A 120 -6.34 19.29 -1.87
CA ILE A 120 -5.96 20.47 -1.07
C ILE A 120 -5.82 21.71 -1.97
N GLU A 121 -5.23 21.59 -3.17
CA GLU A 121 -5.04 22.71 -4.09
C GLU A 121 -6.36 23.39 -4.49
N LYS A 122 -7.46 22.66 -4.55
CA LYS A 122 -8.79 23.18 -4.90
C LYS A 122 -9.41 24.05 -3.80
N GLN A 123 -8.84 24.07 -2.60
CA GLN A 123 -9.44 24.70 -1.43
C GLN A 123 -8.58 25.89 -0.96
N ASP A 124 -9.08 27.12 -1.13
CA ASP A 124 -8.32 28.33 -0.69
C ASP A 124 -8.38 28.60 0.80
N SER A 125 -9.26 27.90 1.52
CA SER A 125 -9.54 28.16 2.93
C SER A 125 -8.55 27.51 3.92
N PHE A 126 -7.61 26.66 3.44
CA PHE A 126 -6.74 25.83 4.29
C PHE A 126 -5.24 26.10 4.04
N PRO A 127 -4.71 27.28 4.45
CA PRO A 127 -3.35 27.71 4.13
C PRO A 127 -2.27 26.81 4.77
N LEU A 128 -2.49 26.27 5.98
CA LEU A 128 -1.51 25.39 6.63
C LEU A 128 -1.45 24.02 5.95
N LEU A 129 -2.59 23.46 5.57
CA LEU A 129 -2.62 22.20 4.78
C LEU A 129 -1.97 22.41 3.41
N LYS A 130 -2.21 23.56 2.75
CA LYS A 130 -1.51 23.92 1.51
C LYS A 130 0.00 24.00 1.71
N LEU A 131 0.47 24.63 2.79
CA LEU A 131 1.88 24.74 3.08
C LEU A 131 2.55 23.36 3.23
N VAL A 132 1.91 22.44 3.95
CA VAL A 132 2.42 21.06 4.12
C VAL A 132 2.38 20.29 2.80
N SER A 133 1.32 20.41 2.01
CA SER A 133 1.15 19.65 0.77
C SER A 133 1.88 20.21 -0.45
N ASN A 134 2.32 21.47 -0.40
CA ASN A 134 2.94 22.15 -1.55
C ASN A 134 4.13 21.40 -2.18
N PRO A 135 5.03 20.73 -1.40
CA PRO A 135 6.15 20.00 -1.97
C PRO A 135 5.76 18.62 -2.52
N LEU A 136 4.50 18.18 -2.44
CA LEU A 136 4.06 16.90 -3.03
C LEU A 136 4.26 16.92 -4.56
N ASP A 137 4.97 15.93 -5.07
CA ASP A 137 5.13 15.73 -6.52
C ASP A 137 4.66 14.33 -6.92
N PRO A 138 3.59 14.21 -7.71
CA PRO A 138 3.09 12.93 -8.21
C PRO A 138 3.94 12.33 -9.31
N VAL A 139 5.09 12.92 -9.68
CA VAL A 139 5.97 12.51 -10.79
C VAL A 139 5.15 12.13 -12.03
N PRO A 140 4.52 13.10 -12.73
CA PRO A 140 3.47 12.81 -13.72
C PRO A 140 3.92 11.94 -14.89
N SER A 141 5.21 12.02 -15.28
CA SER A 141 5.79 11.19 -16.33
C SER A 141 5.83 9.71 -15.93
N LEU A 142 6.39 9.42 -14.76
CA LEU A 142 6.48 8.06 -14.21
C LEU A 142 5.09 7.52 -13.89
N TYR A 143 4.20 8.35 -13.31
CA TYR A 143 2.83 7.95 -13.02
C TYR A 143 2.11 7.44 -14.28
N LYS A 144 2.16 8.21 -15.37
CA LYS A 144 1.54 7.82 -16.65
C LYS A 144 2.16 6.56 -17.24
N GLU A 145 3.46 6.40 -17.12
CA GLU A 145 4.16 5.24 -17.66
C GLU A 145 3.84 3.97 -16.87
N LEU A 146 3.82 4.03 -15.53
CA LEU A 146 3.37 2.93 -14.67
C LEU A 146 1.91 2.58 -14.96
N GLU A 147 1.01 3.57 -15.02
CA GLU A 147 -0.41 3.37 -15.31
C GLU A 147 -0.64 2.77 -16.71
N ARG A 148 0.20 3.10 -17.69
CA ARG A 148 0.17 2.52 -19.04
C ARG A 148 0.63 1.06 -19.07
N CYS A 149 1.62 0.70 -18.25
CA CYS A 149 2.30 -0.59 -18.31
C CYS A 149 1.75 -1.64 -17.35
N ILE A 150 1.19 -1.23 -16.19
CA ILE A 150 0.75 -2.13 -15.12
C ILE A 150 -0.76 -1.98 -14.93
N ASP A 151 -1.47 -3.09 -14.75
CA ASP A 151 -2.89 -3.08 -14.40
C ASP A 151 -3.12 -3.02 -12.88
N ASP A 152 -4.39 -2.96 -12.46
CA ASP A 152 -4.74 -2.87 -11.04
C ASP A 152 -4.53 -4.18 -10.26
N GLU A 153 -4.27 -5.31 -10.96
CA GLU A 153 -3.94 -6.62 -10.39
C GLU A 153 -2.43 -6.86 -10.31
N GLY A 154 -1.63 -5.93 -10.86
CA GLY A 154 -0.17 -6.01 -10.86
C GLY A 154 0.41 -6.77 -12.05
N ALA A 155 -0.37 -7.08 -13.07
CA ALA A 155 0.14 -7.70 -14.28
C ALA A 155 0.64 -6.64 -15.29
N ILE A 156 1.67 -6.99 -16.07
CA ILE A 156 2.12 -6.15 -17.18
C ILE A 156 1.09 -6.24 -18.32
N LYS A 157 0.54 -5.10 -18.71
CA LYS A 157 -0.44 -5.00 -19.81
C LYS A 157 0.18 -5.41 -21.14
N GLU A 158 -0.57 -6.14 -21.95
CA GLU A 158 -0.10 -6.61 -23.27
C GLU A 158 0.34 -5.47 -24.20
N ASN A 159 -0.23 -4.28 -24.02
CA ASN A 159 0.08 -3.07 -24.79
C ASN A 159 1.15 -2.17 -24.13
N ALA A 160 1.84 -2.68 -23.10
CA ALA A 160 2.92 -1.95 -22.42
C ALA A 160 4.10 -1.59 -23.34
N SER A 161 4.33 -2.35 -24.41
CA SER A 161 5.21 -1.95 -25.52
C SER A 161 4.70 -2.51 -26.84
N PRO A 162 5.07 -1.90 -27.99
CA PRO A 162 4.76 -2.46 -29.32
C PRO A 162 5.31 -3.87 -29.50
N GLU A 163 6.52 -4.12 -28.99
CA GLU A 163 7.22 -5.41 -29.06
C GLU A 163 6.51 -6.48 -28.24
N LEU A 164 6.08 -6.16 -27.02
CA LEU A 164 5.30 -7.07 -26.16
C LEU A 164 3.95 -7.40 -26.82
N LYS A 165 3.27 -6.40 -27.37
CA LYS A 165 2.00 -6.59 -28.08
C LYS A 165 2.17 -7.53 -29.28
N GLN A 166 3.26 -7.40 -30.04
CA GLN A 166 3.54 -8.28 -31.16
C GLN A 166 3.86 -9.70 -30.68
N ALA A 167 4.73 -9.86 -29.68
CA ALA A 167 5.07 -11.16 -29.10
C ALA A 167 3.83 -11.91 -28.56
N THR A 168 2.90 -11.19 -27.90
CA THR A 168 1.64 -11.76 -27.42
C THR A 168 0.75 -12.23 -28.58
N ARG A 169 0.67 -11.48 -29.68
CA ARG A 169 -0.05 -11.89 -30.90
C ARG A 169 0.58 -13.14 -31.52
N ASP A 170 1.90 -13.24 -31.52
CA ASP A 170 2.62 -14.38 -32.06
C ASP A 170 2.36 -15.65 -31.23
N VAL A 171 2.27 -15.54 -29.89
CA VAL A 171 1.83 -16.61 -28.99
C VAL A 171 0.41 -17.06 -29.36
N PHE A 172 -0.53 -16.12 -29.48
CA PHE A 172 -1.92 -16.42 -29.81
C PHE A 172 -2.04 -17.13 -31.16
N SER A 173 -1.36 -16.64 -32.21
CA SER A 173 -1.34 -17.23 -33.54
C SER A 173 -0.72 -18.64 -33.54
N ALA A 174 0.40 -18.82 -32.81
CA ALA A 174 1.04 -20.13 -32.71
C ALA A 174 0.14 -21.14 -31.98
N LYS A 175 -0.53 -20.70 -30.91
CA LYS A 175 -1.50 -21.53 -30.17
C LYS A 175 -2.66 -21.98 -31.05
N GLN A 176 -3.28 -21.07 -31.80
CA GLN A 176 -4.36 -21.39 -32.71
C GLN A 176 -3.94 -22.41 -33.80
N LYS A 177 -2.75 -22.24 -34.40
CA LYS A 177 -2.22 -23.18 -35.37
C LYS A 177 -2.02 -24.57 -34.79
N LEU A 178 -1.48 -24.63 -33.57
CA LEU A 178 -1.25 -25.87 -32.84
C LEU A 178 -2.57 -26.56 -32.49
N GLU A 179 -3.54 -25.84 -31.89
CA GLU A 179 -4.88 -26.37 -31.58
C GLU A 179 -5.61 -26.88 -32.81
N SER A 180 -5.57 -26.15 -33.93
CA SER A 180 -6.14 -26.60 -35.23
C SER A 180 -5.49 -27.86 -35.73
N LYS A 181 -4.17 -28.00 -35.59
CA LYS A 181 -3.45 -29.21 -36.03
C LYS A 181 -3.77 -30.41 -35.12
N VAL A 182 -3.84 -30.20 -33.82
CA VAL A 182 -4.23 -31.22 -32.84
C VAL A 182 -5.68 -31.64 -33.03
N GLY A 183 -6.59 -30.71 -33.33
CA GLY A 183 -8.00 -31.00 -33.61
C GLY A 183 -8.23 -32.00 -34.73
N LYS A 184 -7.32 -32.08 -35.71
CA LYS A 184 -7.38 -33.07 -36.80
C LYS A 184 -7.22 -34.52 -36.33
N TYR A 185 -6.53 -34.72 -35.19
CA TYR A 185 -6.43 -36.06 -34.59
C TYR A 185 -7.75 -36.52 -33.97
N PHE A 186 -8.59 -35.60 -33.49
CA PHE A 186 -9.88 -35.92 -32.86
C PHE A 186 -11.04 -35.98 -33.84
N SER A 187 -10.95 -35.31 -35.00
CA SER A 187 -12.03 -35.23 -35.98
C SER A 187 -11.94 -36.29 -37.08
N GLY A 188 -10.83 -37.06 -37.17
CA GLY A 188 -10.59 -38.04 -38.20
C GLY A 188 -10.95 -39.47 -37.76
N GLU A 189 -11.59 -40.26 -38.65
CA GLU A 189 -11.85 -41.67 -38.41
C GLU A 189 -10.57 -42.48 -38.18
N THR A 190 -9.44 -42.05 -38.74
CA THR A 190 -8.13 -42.75 -38.69
C THR A 190 -7.62 -42.98 -37.26
N TYR A 191 -7.90 -42.07 -36.32
CA TYR A 191 -7.37 -42.16 -34.97
C TYR A 191 -8.42 -42.44 -33.90
N LYS A 192 -9.67 -42.66 -34.28
CA LYS A 192 -10.81 -42.87 -33.37
C LYS A 192 -10.60 -44.02 -32.39
N ASP A 193 -10.02 -45.13 -32.85
CA ASP A 193 -9.75 -46.28 -31.98
C ASP A 193 -8.44 -46.19 -31.23
N VAL A 194 -7.58 -45.24 -31.58
CA VAL A 194 -6.23 -45.04 -31.02
C VAL A 194 -6.24 -44.05 -29.87
N ILE A 195 -7.07 -43.01 -29.98
CA ILE A 195 -7.18 -41.95 -28.99
C ILE A 195 -8.11 -42.40 -27.87
N GLN A 196 -7.70 -42.14 -26.62
CA GLN A 196 -8.46 -42.53 -25.44
C GLN A 196 -9.63 -41.59 -25.19
N ASP A 197 -9.40 -40.27 -25.33
CA ASP A 197 -10.35 -39.18 -25.07
C ASP A 197 -10.27 -38.11 -26.14
N THR A 198 -11.39 -37.43 -26.44
CA THR A 198 -11.51 -36.44 -27.51
C THR A 198 -11.07 -35.04 -27.12
N TYR A 199 -10.17 -34.90 -26.16
CA TYR A 199 -9.59 -33.62 -25.72
C TYR A 199 -8.06 -33.68 -25.70
N HIS A 200 -7.43 -32.52 -25.88
CA HIS A 200 -6.01 -32.37 -25.68
C HIS A 200 -5.71 -31.85 -24.27
N THR A 201 -4.54 -32.09 -23.77
CA THR A 201 -4.07 -31.59 -22.50
C THR A 201 -2.66 -31.02 -22.63
N GLU A 202 -2.23 -30.25 -21.66
CA GLU A 202 -0.87 -29.71 -21.59
C GLU A 202 -0.05 -30.53 -20.59
N ARG A 203 1.14 -30.98 -21.00
CA ARG A 203 2.14 -31.64 -20.16
C ARG A 203 3.48 -30.96 -20.38
N GLU A 204 4.12 -30.53 -19.33
CA GLU A 204 5.41 -29.80 -19.37
C GLU A 204 5.40 -28.60 -20.33
N GLY A 205 4.28 -27.88 -20.40
CA GLY A 205 4.13 -26.71 -21.28
C GLY A 205 3.93 -27.06 -22.77
N ARG A 206 3.69 -28.35 -23.11
CA ARG A 206 3.44 -28.86 -24.45
C ARG A 206 2.03 -29.43 -24.61
N LEU A 207 1.41 -29.18 -25.74
CA LEU A 207 0.13 -29.80 -26.08
C LEU A 207 0.38 -31.25 -26.47
N VAL A 208 -0.37 -32.17 -25.85
CA VAL A 208 -0.27 -33.61 -26.06
C VAL A 208 -1.68 -34.20 -26.25
N ILE A 209 -1.76 -35.37 -26.86
CA ILE A 209 -3.01 -36.13 -27.06
C ILE A 209 -2.99 -37.41 -26.21
N PRO A 210 -4.12 -37.81 -25.61
CA PRO A 210 -4.24 -39.05 -24.86
C PRO A 210 -4.40 -40.25 -25.81
N VAL A 211 -3.44 -41.15 -25.80
CA VAL A 211 -3.36 -42.33 -26.66
C VAL A 211 -3.48 -43.58 -25.80
N LYS A 212 -4.27 -44.58 -26.24
CA LYS A 212 -4.34 -45.90 -25.60
C LYS A 212 -2.96 -46.56 -25.62
N SER A 213 -2.49 -47.11 -24.50
CA SER A 213 -1.13 -47.65 -24.39
C SER A 213 -0.86 -48.81 -25.34
N ASP A 214 -1.87 -49.66 -25.60
CA ASP A 214 -1.82 -50.78 -26.55
C ASP A 214 -1.76 -50.34 -28.02
N LYS A 215 -2.15 -49.10 -28.32
CA LYS A 215 -2.17 -48.49 -29.66
C LYS A 215 -1.05 -47.49 -29.91
N ARG A 216 -0.11 -47.35 -28.95
CA ARG A 216 0.98 -46.37 -29.02
C ARG A 216 1.77 -46.38 -30.34
N SER A 217 1.98 -47.54 -30.92
CA SER A 217 2.74 -47.72 -32.18
C SER A 217 2.09 -47.12 -33.41
N GLN A 218 0.80 -46.78 -33.34
CA GLN A 218 0.03 -46.20 -34.46
C GLN A 218 0.16 -44.68 -34.57
N ILE A 219 0.76 -44.02 -33.57
CA ILE A 219 1.05 -42.59 -33.60
C ILE A 219 2.54 -42.37 -33.37
N GLU A 220 3.20 -41.89 -34.39
CA GLU A 220 4.60 -41.47 -34.28
C GLU A 220 4.71 -40.19 -33.46
N GLY A 221 5.55 -40.20 -32.39
CA GLY A 221 5.68 -39.05 -31.52
C GLY A 221 6.44 -39.33 -30.21
N ILE A 222 6.48 -38.39 -29.31
CA ILE A 222 7.18 -38.41 -28.03
C ILE A 222 6.14 -38.66 -26.92
N VAL A 223 6.39 -39.59 -26.01
CA VAL A 223 5.59 -39.78 -24.79
C VAL A 223 6.15 -38.84 -23.72
N HIS A 224 5.29 -37.97 -23.18
CA HIS A 224 5.63 -37.05 -22.11
C HIS A 224 5.18 -37.54 -20.74
N ASP A 225 4.06 -38.29 -20.69
CA ASP A 225 3.48 -38.72 -19.42
C ASP A 225 2.60 -39.95 -19.61
N SER A 226 2.20 -40.61 -18.52
CA SER A 226 1.25 -41.72 -18.53
C SER A 226 0.19 -41.53 -17.43
N SER A 227 -1.02 -42.07 -17.64
CA SER A 227 -2.04 -42.11 -16.59
C SER A 227 -1.58 -43.00 -15.41
N GLY A 228 -2.13 -42.73 -14.21
CA GLY A 228 -1.78 -43.52 -13.01
C GLY A 228 -2.04 -45.03 -13.12
N SER A 229 -2.94 -45.46 -14.04
CA SER A 229 -3.20 -46.87 -14.39
C SER A 229 -2.31 -47.40 -15.52
N GLY A 230 -1.52 -46.55 -16.17
CA GLY A 230 -0.70 -46.91 -17.34
C GLY A 230 -1.49 -47.19 -18.62
N GLN A 231 -2.82 -47.06 -18.61
CA GLN A 231 -3.67 -47.35 -19.76
C GLN A 231 -3.67 -46.24 -20.82
N THR A 232 -3.34 -45.01 -20.45
CA THR A 232 -3.28 -43.83 -21.34
C THR A 232 -1.87 -43.26 -21.34
N LEU A 233 -1.33 -43.03 -22.52
CA LEU A 233 -0.07 -42.32 -22.72
C LEU A 233 -0.35 -40.94 -23.30
N TYR A 234 0.29 -39.93 -22.74
CA TYR A 234 0.20 -38.54 -23.24
C TYR A 234 1.32 -38.34 -24.28
N VAL A 235 0.93 -38.34 -25.53
CA VAL A 235 1.85 -38.34 -26.67
C VAL A 235 1.84 -36.98 -27.35
N GLU A 236 3.01 -36.48 -27.69
CA GLU A 236 3.21 -35.36 -28.61
C GLU A 236 3.48 -35.96 -30.01
N PRO A 237 2.53 -35.92 -30.93
CA PRO A 237 2.76 -36.39 -32.27
C PRO A 237 3.91 -35.67 -32.99
N SER A 238 4.72 -36.37 -33.75
CA SER A 238 5.86 -35.80 -34.50
C SER A 238 5.47 -34.59 -35.35
N SER A 239 4.24 -34.61 -35.91
CA SER A 239 3.71 -33.50 -36.73
C SER A 239 3.43 -32.21 -36.00
N ILE A 240 3.30 -32.20 -34.63
CA ILE A 240 3.04 -31.02 -33.83
C ILE A 240 4.25 -30.57 -33.03
N VAL A 241 5.33 -31.36 -32.94
CA VAL A 241 6.57 -30.99 -32.24
C VAL A 241 7.11 -29.62 -32.70
N PRO A 242 7.19 -29.28 -33.99
CA PRO A 242 7.65 -27.95 -34.42
C PRO A 242 6.75 -26.81 -33.94
N LEU A 243 5.42 -27.05 -33.87
CA LEU A 243 4.45 -26.04 -33.43
C LEU A 243 4.51 -25.82 -31.94
N ASN A 244 4.68 -26.88 -31.13
CA ASN A 244 4.95 -26.76 -29.69
C ASN A 244 6.25 -26.00 -29.42
N ASN A 245 7.32 -26.28 -30.17
CA ASN A 245 8.58 -25.58 -30.08
C ASN A 245 8.40 -24.08 -30.40
N GLN A 246 7.67 -23.76 -31.47
CA GLN A 246 7.40 -22.37 -31.84
C GLN A 246 6.59 -21.64 -30.75
N LEU A 247 5.56 -22.30 -30.20
CA LEU A 247 4.78 -21.73 -29.09
C LEU A 247 5.67 -21.43 -27.86
N LYS A 248 6.57 -22.36 -27.50
CA LYS A 248 7.53 -22.19 -26.42
C LYS A 248 8.48 -21.01 -26.67
N ILE A 249 9.02 -20.91 -27.89
CA ILE A 249 9.90 -19.78 -28.29
C ILE A 249 9.16 -18.45 -28.17
N ASN A 250 7.90 -18.39 -28.63
CA ASN A 250 7.11 -17.18 -28.56
C ASN A 250 6.76 -16.81 -27.10
N ARG A 251 6.47 -17.78 -26.22
CA ARG A 251 6.27 -17.54 -24.77
C ARG A 251 7.54 -16.92 -24.13
N ILE A 252 8.72 -17.47 -24.43
CA ILE A 252 10.01 -16.93 -23.97
C ILE A 252 10.21 -15.50 -24.49
N ALA A 253 9.80 -15.20 -25.73
CA ALA A 253 9.87 -13.85 -26.27
C ALA A 253 8.98 -12.87 -25.49
N VAL A 254 7.74 -13.26 -25.11
CA VAL A 254 6.85 -12.47 -24.25
C VAL A 254 7.51 -12.17 -22.90
N ASP A 255 8.08 -13.20 -22.24
CA ASP A 255 8.73 -13.01 -20.93
C ASP A 255 9.93 -12.08 -21.03
N ARG A 256 10.70 -12.17 -22.13
CA ARG A 256 11.82 -11.26 -22.39
C ARG A 256 11.35 -9.81 -22.58
N GLU A 257 10.27 -9.60 -23.33
CA GLU A 257 9.74 -8.24 -23.53
C GLU A 257 9.12 -7.66 -22.26
N LYS A 258 8.43 -8.49 -21.43
CA LYS A 258 7.99 -8.09 -20.09
C LYS A 258 9.16 -7.63 -19.21
N LYS A 259 10.27 -8.41 -19.21
CA LYS A 259 11.49 -8.07 -18.47
C LYS A 259 12.02 -6.70 -18.90
N LYS A 260 12.08 -6.39 -20.21
CA LYS A 260 12.53 -5.09 -20.71
C LYS A 260 11.64 -3.94 -20.22
N VAL A 261 10.32 -4.13 -20.20
CA VAL A 261 9.37 -3.15 -19.65
C VAL A 261 9.68 -2.88 -18.19
N LEU A 262 9.86 -3.93 -17.38
CA LEU A 262 10.20 -3.80 -15.96
C LEU A 262 11.54 -3.11 -15.73
N GLN A 263 12.55 -3.41 -16.53
CA GLN A 263 13.86 -2.74 -16.49
C GLN A 263 13.74 -1.23 -16.76
N LEU A 264 12.92 -0.84 -17.76
CA LEU A 264 12.68 0.56 -18.08
C LEU A 264 11.99 1.29 -16.92
N LEU A 265 10.91 0.68 -16.37
CA LEU A 265 10.16 1.23 -15.23
C LEU A 265 11.06 1.36 -14.00
N THR A 266 11.85 0.33 -13.70
CA THR A 266 12.78 0.35 -12.56
C THR A 266 13.78 1.50 -12.67
N ARG A 267 14.34 1.72 -13.85
CA ARG A 267 15.26 2.85 -14.09
C ARG A 267 14.58 4.19 -13.82
N GLN A 268 13.35 4.38 -14.31
CA GLN A 268 12.58 5.61 -14.06
C GLN A 268 12.23 5.79 -12.58
N ILE A 269 11.95 4.69 -11.85
CA ILE A 269 11.71 4.70 -10.39
C ILE A 269 12.99 5.15 -9.67
N ILE A 270 14.15 4.63 -10.05
CA ILE A 270 15.45 5.03 -9.47
C ILE A 270 15.70 6.51 -9.71
N ASP A 271 15.53 6.97 -10.95
CA ASP A 271 15.75 8.38 -11.34
C ASP A 271 14.84 9.35 -10.57
N SER A 272 13.65 8.91 -10.18
CA SER A 272 12.66 9.71 -9.43
C SER A 272 12.66 9.42 -7.91
N GLY A 273 13.52 8.55 -7.42
CA GLY A 273 13.45 7.97 -6.08
C GLY A 273 13.49 8.98 -4.94
N GLU A 274 14.33 10.01 -5.05
CA GLU A 274 14.42 11.09 -4.05
C GLU A 274 13.11 11.90 -3.96
N ILE A 275 12.49 12.19 -5.11
CA ILE A 275 11.23 12.93 -5.20
C ILE A 275 10.09 12.11 -4.60
N ILE A 276 10.05 10.80 -4.92
CA ILE A 276 9.04 9.87 -4.38
C ILE A 276 9.21 9.74 -2.87
N SER A 277 10.44 9.60 -2.37
CA SER A 277 10.74 9.49 -0.94
C SER A 277 10.33 10.76 -0.19
N SER A 278 10.60 11.94 -0.74
CA SER A 278 10.17 13.22 -0.18
C SER A 278 8.64 13.31 -0.14
N SER A 279 7.95 12.99 -1.22
CA SER A 279 6.49 13.00 -1.29
C SER A 279 5.86 12.00 -0.33
N MET A 280 6.45 10.81 -0.15
CA MET A 280 6.00 9.83 0.84
C MET A 280 6.09 10.38 2.26
N ASN A 281 7.19 11.04 2.62
CA ASN A 281 7.34 11.63 3.96
C ASN A 281 6.27 12.70 4.24
N ILE A 282 5.93 13.51 3.25
CA ILE A 282 4.84 14.50 3.33
C ILE A 282 3.48 13.81 3.46
N LEU A 283 3.24 12.72 2.72
CA LEU A 283 2.01 11.93 2.89
C LEU A 283 1.89 11.34 4.29
N VAL A 284 2.99 10.85 4.88
CA VAL A 284 3.01 10.34 6.27
C VAL A 284 2.64 11.45 7.25
N GLU A 285 3.14 12.68 7.05
CA GLU A 285 2.78 13.83 7.87
C GLU A 285 1.30 14.19 7.70
N LEU A 286 0.78 14.24 6.48
CA LEU A 286 -0.64 14.51 6.19
C LEU A 286 -1.55 13.42 6.74
N ASP A 287 -1.16 12.15 6.68
CA ASP A 287 -1.88 11.02 7.29
C ASP A 287 -1.92 11.15 8.82
N PHE A 288 -0.82 11.56 9.41
CA PHE A 288 -0.76 11.85 10.85
C PHE A 288 -1.66 13.03 11.27
N ILE A 289 -1.70 14.11 10.47
CA ILE A 289 -2.61 15.24 10.67
C ILE A 289 -4.08 14.77 10.53
N HIS A 290 -4.37 13.96 9.53
CA HIS A 290 -5.68 13.37 9.29
C HIS A 290 -6.11 12.47 10.45
N ALA A 291 -5.22 11.60 10.96
CA ALA A 291 -5.49 10.75 12.11
C ALA A 291 -5.83 11.57 13.36
N ARG A 292 -5.08 12.67 13.63
CA ARG A 292 -5.38 13.60 14.73
C ARG A 292 -6.74 14.26 14.59
N ALA A 293 -7.10 14.67 13.37
CA ALA A 293 -8.40 15.29 13.10
C ALA A 293 -9.56 14.30 13.31
N ARG A 294 -9.40 13.04 12.90
CA ARG A 294 -10.39 11.98 13.14
C ARG A 294 -10.55 11.67 14.62
N LEU A 295 -9.45 11.55 15.35
CA LEU A 295 -9.47 11.36 16.81
C LEU A 295 -10.12 12.56 17.50
N ALA A 296 -9.79 13.80 17.11
CA ALA A 296 -10.39 15.01 17.64
C ALA A 296 -11.92 15.02 17.48
N LYS A 297 -12.43 14.56 16.32
CA LYS A 297 -13.87 14.43 16.07
C LYS A 297 -14.54 13.43 17.03
N VAL A 298 -13.91 12.27 17.25
CA VAL A 298 -14.43 11.25 18.18
C VAL A 298 -14.44 11.73 19.62
N MET A 299 -13.38 12.43 20.03
CA MET A 299 -13.25 12.98 21.38
C MET A 299 -14.03 14.29 21.57
N GLN A 300 -14.73 14.80 20.55
CA GLN A 300 -15.38 16.12 20.54
C GLN A 300 -14.42 17.23 20.97
N ALA A 301 -13.13 17.07 20.64
CA ALA A 301 -12.06 17.98 21.02
C ALA A 301 -12.22 19.32 20.30
N ARG A 302 -11.82 20.39 21.01
CA ARG A 302 -11.77 21.75 20.47
C ARG A 302 -10.34 22.26 20.49
N LEU A 303 -10.06 23.21 19.61
CA LEU A 303 -8.77 23.90 19.60
C LEU A 303 -8.55 24.59 20.96
N CYS A 304 -7.47 24.20 21.64
CA CYS A 304 -7.05 24.80 22.89
C CYS A 304 -5.63 25.40 22.69
N PRO A 305 -5.50 26.69 22.46
CA PRO A 305 -4.21 27.32 22.19
C PRO A 305 -3.32 27.27 23.44
N ILE A 306 -2.06 26.90 23.23
CA ILE A 306 -1.05 26.85 24.30
C ILE A 306 -0.41 28.24 24.43
N ARG A 307 -0.36 28.74 25.65
CA ARG A 307 0.23 30.06 25.98
C ARG A 307 1.41 29.89 26.93
N GLN A 308 2.27 30.89 26.95
CA GLN A 308 3.34 30.95 27.92
C GLN A 308 2.77 31.37 29.28
N GLY A 309 3.18 30.68 30.35
CA GLY A 309 2.75 30.99 31.74
C GLY A 309 2.28 29.73 32.48
N CYS A 310 1.83 29.92 33.72
CA CYS A 310 1.34 28.86 34.59
C CYS A 310 -0.18 28.88 34.79
N GLU A 311 -0.92 29.62 33.97
CA GLU A 311 -2.38 29.68 34.03
C GLU A 311 -2.99 28.52 33.22
N LEU A 312 -4.10 27.97 33.69
CA LEU A 312 -4.89 26.98 32.97
C LEU A 312 -6.37 27.39 33.01
N GLN A 313 -7.04 27.31 31.86
CA GLN A 313 -8.48 27.48 31.78
C GLN A 313 -9.06 26.43 30.84
N LEU A 314 -9.70 25.44 31.41
CA LEU A 314 -10.42 24.36 30.68
C LEU A 314 -11.90 24.47 31.03
N ASN A 315 -12.72 24.78 30.04
CA ASN A 315 -14.16 24.85 30.17
C ASN A 315 -14.80 23.55 29.64
N LYS A 316 -15.60 22.89 30.48
CA LYS A 316 -16.25 21.62 30.15
C LYS A 316 -15.28 20.55 29.66
N ALA A 317 -14.14 20.42 30.35
CA ALA A 317 -13.12 19.42 30.03
C ALA A 317 -13.68 18.00 30.20
N LEU A 318 -13.44 17.17 29.21
CA LEU A 318 -13.82 15.75 29.19
C LEU A 318 -12.56 14.90 29.34
N ASN A 319 -12.63 13.82 30.16
CA ASN A 319 -11.49 12.91 30.30
C ASN A 319 -11.37 12.03 29.04
N PRO A 320 -10.24 12.10 28.29
CA PRO A 320 -10.05 11.35 27.05
C PRO A 320 -10.10 9.83 27.24
N GLU A 321 -9.54 9.32 28.34
CA GLU A 321 -9.52 7.89 28.65
C GLU A 321 -10.94 7.33 28.79
N LEU A 322 -11.83 8.06 29.45
CA LEU A 322 -13.21 7.66 29.63
C LEU A 322 -13.98 7.66 28.30
N ILE A 323 -13.76 8.69 27.45
CA ILE A 323 -14.37 8.75 26.10
C ILE A 323 -13.93 7.55 25.27
N LEU A 324 -12.64 7.27 25.20
CA LEU A 324 -12.09 6.18 24.40
C LEU A 324 -12.54 4.81 24.89
N ASN A 325 -12.84 4.67 26.20
CA ASN A 325 -13.42 3.45 26.77
C ASN A 325 -14.96 3.40 26.66
N GLY A 326 -15.60 4.32 25.91
CA GLY A 326 -17.04 4.32 25.67
C GLY A 326 -17.89 4.62 26.91
N LYS A 327 -17.33 5.30 27.90
CA LYS A 327 -18.03 5.66 29.14
C LYS A 327 -18.65 7.05 29.02
N ASP A 328 -19.78 7.26 29.69
CA ASP A 328 -20.36 8.58 29.84
C ASP A 328 -19.43 9.47 30.70
N VAL A 329 -19.11 10.63 30.18
CA VAL A 329 -18.16 11.56 30.82
C VAL A 329 -18.90 12.81 31.26
N ILE A 330 -18.77 13.13 32.54
CA ILE A 330 -19.27 14.39 33.08
C ILE A 330 -18.20 15.48 32.86
N PRO A 331 -18.53 16.56 32.13
CA PRO A 331 -17.58 17.66 31.90
C PRO A 331 -17.27 18.43 33.18
N ASN A 332 -16.02 18.83 33.34
CA ASN A 332 -15.55 19.62 34.47
C ASN A 332 -14.95 20.94 34.02
N ASP A 333 -15.18 22.00 34.77
CA ASP A 333 -14.50 23.29 34.62
C ASP A 333 -13.28 23.31 35.53
N ILE A 334 -12.09 23.56 34.95
CA ILE A 334 -10.83 23.58 35.66
C ILE A 334 -10.13 24.90 35.32
N ALA A 335 -9.91 25.75 36.31
CA ALA A 335 -9.21 27.01 36.09
C ALA A 335 -8.30 27.38 37.29
N TRP A 336 -7.15 27.90 36.99
CA TRP A 336 -6.27 28.58 37.93
C TRP A 336 -5.44 29.65 37.21
N ASP A 337 -5.05 30.65 37.98
CA ASP A 337 -4.25 31.79 37.51
C ASP A 337 -2.78 31.65 37.89
N GLN A 338 -1.96 32.65 37.50
CA GLN A 338 -0.53 32.69 37.77
C GLN A 338 -0.19 32.82 39.27
N SER A 339 -1.15 33.24 40.12
CA SER A 339 -0.97 33.34 41.57
C SER A 339 -1.20 32.02 42.30
N THR A 340 -1.74 31.05 41.64
CA THR A 340 -2.07 29.73 42.21
C THR A 340 -0.85 28.82 42.21
N HIS A 341 -0.29 28.58 43.39
CA HIS A 341 0.91 27.73 43.55
C HIS A 341 0.60 26.30 43.96
N VAL A 342 -0.58 26.04 44.53
CA VAL A 342 -0.97 24.71 45.03
C VAL A 342 -2.46 24.48 44.76
N ILE A 343 -2.78 23.31 44.21
CA ILE A 343 -4.15 22.85 44.01
C ILE A 343 -4.34 21.57 44.82
N ILE A 344 -5.35 21.56 45.69
CA ILE A 344 -5.71 20.39 46.49
C ILE A 344 -7.02 19.81 45.96
N ILE A 345 -7.00 18.58 45.48
CA ILE A 345 -8.20 17.85 45.05
C ILE A 345 -8.59 16.89 46.16
N SER A 346 -9.75 17.13 46.78
CA SER A 346 -10.30 16.28 47.86
C SER A 346 -11.59 15.63 47.41
N GLY A 347 -11.92 14.45 48.00
CA GLY A 347 -13.14 13.75 47.70
C GLY A 347 -12.99 12.21 47.82
N PRO A 348 -14.07 11.41 47.78
CA PRO A 348 -13.95 9.96 47.82
C PRO A 348 -13.26 9.41 46.58
N ASN A 349 -12.54 8.26 46.70
CA ASN A 349 -11.79 7.65 45.60
C ASN A 349 -12.64 7.21 44.41
N THR A 350 -13.96 7.08 44.60
CA THR A 350 -14.94 6.75 43.56
C THR A 350 -15.40 7.94 42.71
N GLY A 351 -14.98 9.16 43.04
CA GLY A 351 -15.45 10.41 42.44
C GLY A 351 -14.54 11.02 41.36
N GLY A 352 -13.81 10.24 40.60
CA GLY A 352 -13.09 10.76 39.44
C GLY A 352 -11.79 11.52 39.72
N LYS A 353 -11.01 11.12 40.72
CA LYS A 353 -9.69 11.67 41.06
C LYS A 353 -8.55 11.20 40.13
N ARG A 354 -8.86 10.55 39.01
CA ARG A 354 -7.84 10.18 38.01
C ARG A 354 -7.67 11.25 36.97
#